data_04a7a5b37d49658c83ed88b339bec270
#
_entry.id   04a7a5b37d49658c83ed88b339bec270
#
_cell.length_a   1.000
_cell.length_b   1.000
_cell.length_c   1.000
_cell.angle_alpha   90.00
_cell.angle_beta   90.00
_cell.angle_gamma   90.00
#
_symmetry.space_group_name_H-M   'P 1'
#
loop_
_entity.id
_entity.type
_entity.pdbx_description
1 polymer ?
#
loop_
_entity_poly.entity_id
_entity_poly.type
_entity_poly.pdbx_seq_one_letter_code
_entity_poly.pdbx_strand_id
1 'polypeptide(L)'
;MILVFTNKITPRVKYIFKHIFTLRLGLEIEFTLDVNYFKEYDSFKMSYVDTQISDEFYINPSEILLSHKIEDLDIEVENLDGLPIFFSCKENPFFQFDIFGASFYLISRYEEYLLHLKDNFGRFNPCSSIAYKNRFLNKPIVDFWIKSFSEKFLDFYPNIKFRKNSFKLTTCLEVPCAFEFKGKGLIRTLGGIVRDFIRLDVYRLYKRVPVLLNLRKDPLDNYSSWIKLNKSNGIETTVFFLLSDFSRYDRNLSVFSNTFIEKIKDISDFCEVSLLSSFSSTENELLLKKEINTLQSIIHRPIKKTRQNLLKIDFPTTYRKFARLGFTDDFSLQYYDLPGFRASTSNPFYFFDLENEIETKLLLNPVSVSDRVLKIYKKPIVARQVLEEITRYVKEVDGIMTLVLNLSLIHI
;
A
#
# COMPACT_ATOMS: atom_id res chain seq x y z
N MET A 1 25.71 0.13 13.79
CA MET A 1 25.42 -1.31 13.68
C MET A 1 24.94 -1.81 15.03
N ILE A 2 23.95 -2.70 15.06
CA ILE A 2 23.43 -3.35 16.28
C ILE A 2 23.69 -4.85 16.17
N LEU A 3 24.27 -5.45 17.19
CA LEU A 3 24.39 -6.90 17.29
C LEU A 3 23.13 -7.48 17.93
N VAL A 4 22.49 -8.44 17.23
CA VAL A 4 21.26 -9.10 17.70
C VAL A 4 21.57 -10.57 18.00
N PHE A 5 21.42 -10.95 19.25
CA PHE A 5 21.47 -12.37 19.63
C PHE A 5 20.07 -12.99 19.56
N THR A 6 19.97 -14.17 19.02
CA THR A 6 18.74 -14.98 19.02
C THR A 6 19.08 -16.46 19.02
N ASN A 7 18.19 -17.29 19.56
CA ASN A 7 18.38 -18.76 19.54
C ASN A 7 18.19 -19.37 18.14
N LYS A 8 17.53 -18.65 17.24
CA LYS A 8 17.25 -19.15 15.88
C LYS A 8 17.15 -18.00 14.88
N ILE A 9 17.92 -18.06 13.82
CA ILE A 9 17.89 -17.05 12.75
C ILE A 9 17.02 -17.59 11.59
N THR A 10 15.73 -17.22 11.57
CA THR A 10 14.79 -17.59 10.51
C THR A 10 14.70 -16.49 9.44
N PRO A 11 14.15 -16.77 8.24
CA PRO A 11 13.84 -15.73 7.25
C PRO A 11 12.88 -14.66 7.82
N ARG A 12 11.92 -15.05 8.66
CA ARG A 12 10.95 -14.15 9.31
C ARG A 12 11.65 -13.17 10.26
N VAL A 13 12.57 -13.69 11.09
CA VAL A 13 13.41 -12.86 11.99
C VAL A 13 14.21 -11.86 11.17
N LYS A 14 14.95 -12.34 10.16
CA LYS A 14 15.75 -11.45 9.29
C LYS A 14 14.91 -10.36 8.64
N TYR A 15 13.73 -10.72 8.11
CA TYR A 15 12.85 -9.80 7.43
C TYR A 15 12.35 -8.68 8.35
N ILE A 16 11.76 -9.03 9.49
CA ILE A 16 11.14 -8.03 10.35
C ILE A 16 12.16 -7.14 11.07
N PHE A 17 13.28 -7.71 11.50
CA PHE A 17 14.38 -6.93 12.09
C PHE A 17 14.98 -5.96 11.07
N LYS A 18 15.21 -6.41 9.82
CA LYS A 18 15.64 -5.54 8.73
C LYS A 18 14.61 -4.44 8.46
N HIS A 19 13.31 -4.76 8.45
CA HIS A 19 12.26 -3.76 8.28
C HIS A 19 12.35 -2.68 9.37
N ILE A 20 12.37 -3.06 10.64
CA ILE A 20 12.36 -2.12 11.76
C ILE A 20 13.69 -1.36 11.85
N PHE A 21 14.80 -2.06 11.95
CA PHE A 21 16.09 -1.40 12.18
C PHE A 21 16.64 -0.71 10.94
N THR A 22 16.71 -1.42 9.80
CA THR A 22 17.39 -0.88 8.61
C THR A 22 16.48 0.06 7.82
N LEU A 23 15.26 -0.36 7.52
CA LEU A 23 14.38 0.44 6.68
C LEU A 23 13.76 1.62 7.44
N ARG A 24 13.33 1.40 8.70
CA ARG A 24 12.64 2.44 9.48
C ARG A 24 13.60 3.28 10.31
N LEU A 25 14.48 2.66 11.09
CA LEU A 25 15.37 3.37 12.01
C LEU A 25 16.74 3.74 11.39
N GLY A 26 17.10 3.18 10.24
CA GLY A 26 18.33 3.50 9.53
C GLY A 26 19.59 2.92 10.15
N LEU A 27 19.46 1.80 10.86
CA LEU A 27 20.55 1.10 11.53
C LEU A 27 20.86 -0.22 10.84
N GLU A 28 22.13 -0.51 10.68
CA GLU A 28 22.59 -1.83 10.24
C GLU A 28 22.51 -2.82 11.39
N ILE A 29 22.18 -4.08 11.08
CA ILE A 29 22.06 -5.17 12.05
C ILE A 29 22.95 -6.35 11.66
N GLU A 30 23.50 -7.00 12.66
CA GLU A 30 24.20 -8.27 12.55
C GLU A 30 23.55 -9.26 13.51
N PHE A 31 23.41 -10.51 13.08
CA PHE A 31 22.85 -11.58 13.93
C PHE A 31 23.96 -12.53 14.39
N THR A 32 23.86 -12.95 15.63
CA THR A 32 24.73 -14.00 16.20
C THR A 32 23.92 -15.05 16.96
N LEU A 33 24.43 -16.28 16.93
CA LEU A 33 24.01 -17.41 17.78
C LEU A 33 25.03 -17.71 18.87
N ASP A 34 26.18 -17.01 18.86
CA ASP A 34 27.26 -17.19 19.82
C ASP A 34 27.05 -16.27 21.02
N VAL A 35 26.73 -16.88 22.16
CA VAL A 35 26.51 -16.16 23.44
C VAL A 35 27.81 -15.49 23.96
N ASN A 36 28.97 -16.12 23.72
CA ASN A 36 30.25 -15.57 24.23
C ASN A 36 30.60 -14.32 23.39
N TYR A 37 30.55 -14.41 22.08
CA TYR A 37 30.74 -13.25 21.20
C TYR A 37 29.76 -12.12 21.55
N PHE A 38 28.49 -12.46 21.80
CA PHE A 38 27.49 -11.47 22.20
C PHE A 38 27.79 -10.79 23.52
N LYS A 39 28.26 -11.56 24.55
CA LYS A 39 28.62 -11.00 25.86
C LYS A 39 29.80 -10.06 25.76
N GLU A 40 30.82 -10.41 25.01
CA GLU A 40 32.05 -9.65 24.81
C GLU A 40 31.88 -8.40 23.93
N TYR A 41 30.74 -8.27 23.27
CA TYR A 41 30.50 -7.14 22.38
C TYR A 41 30.15 -5.87 23.15
N ASP A 42 30.98 -4.83 23.03
CA ASP A 42 30.92 -3.61 23.82
C ASP A 42 30.14 -2.44 23.23
N SER A 43 29.45 -2.67 22.09
CA SER A 43 28.65 -1.63 21.41
C SER A 43 27.14 -1.91 21.56
N PHE A 44 26.33 -1.30 20.71
CA PHE A 44 24.88 -1.48 20.76
C PHE A 44 24.49 -2.93 20.46
N LYS A 45 23.81 -3.57 21.40
CA LYS A 45 23.36 -4.96 21.28
C LYS A 45 21.98 -5.16 21.88
N MET A 46 21.27 -6.13 21.37
CA MET A 46 20.01 -6.59 21.96
C MET A 46 19.86 -8.09 21.80
N SER A 47 19.07 -8.71 22.64
CA SER A 47 18.72 -10.11 22.49
C SER A 47 17.23 -10.31 22.24
N TYR A 48 16.93 -11.34 21.46
CA TYR A 48 15.58 -11.79 21.14
C TYR A 48 15.41 -13.22 21.67
N VAL A 49 15.18 -13.27 22.99
CA VAL A 49 15.18 -14.49 23.82
C VAL A 49 14.24 -14.34 25.02
N ASP A 50 13.90 -15.45 25.67
CA ASP A 50 12.96 -15.46 26.79
C ASP A 50 13.53 -14.82 28.08
N THR A 51 14.84 -14.85 28.25
CA THR A 51 15.52 -14.31 29.44
C THR A 51 16.76 -13.51 29.06
N GLN A 52 16.97 -12.39 29.74
CA GLN A 52 18.13 -11.54 29.55
C GLN A 52 19.45 -12.32 29.77
N ILE A 53 20.46 -12.10 28.94
CA ILE A 53 21.76 -12.79 28.96
C ILE A 53 22.78 -12.03 29.77
N SER A 54 22.76 -10.70 29.67
CA SER A 54 23.65 -9.75 30.37
C SER A 54 22.88 -8.43 30.62
N ASP A 55 23.50 -7.30 30.50
CA ASP A 55 22.86 -5.99 30.67
C ASP A 55 22.35 -5.37 29.37
N GLU A 56 21.88 -6.20 28.42
CA GLU A 56 21.36 -5.74 27.15
C GLU A 56 19.85 -5.45 27.17
N PHE A 57 19.39 -4.69 26.21
CA PHE A 57 17.96 -4.59 25.88
C PHE A 57 17.48 -5.92 25.31
N TYR A 58 16.38 -6.50 25.81
CA TYR A 58 15.86 -7.75 25.28
C TYR A 58 14.34 -7.72 25.06
N ILE A 59 13.89 -8.57 24.15
CA ILE A 59 12.47 -8.80 23.86
C ILE A 59 12.21 -10.29 23.81
N ASN A 60 11.13 -10.71 24.44
CA ASN A 60 10.69 -12.09 24.44
C ASN A 60 10.10 -12.46 23.07
N PRO A 61 10.57 -13.55 22.44
CA PRO A 61 10.10 -13.97 21.14
C PRO A 61 8.74 -14.66 21.23
N SER A 62 7.86 -14.35 20.27
CA SER A 62 6.70 -15.18 19.97
C SER A 62 7.07 -16.28 18.97
N GLU A 63 6.34 -17.40 18.98
CA GLU A 63 6.63 -18.54 18.10
C GLU A 63 6.49 -18.19 16.60
N ILE A 64 5.71 -17.17 16.26
CA ILE A 64 5.44 -16.81 14.86
C ILE A 64 6.71 -16.54 14.05
N LEU A 65 7.76 -15.99 14.67
CA LEU A 65 9.04 -15.72 14.01
C LEU A 65 9.98 -16.93 14.01
N LEU A 66 9.82 -17.84 14.95
CA LEU A 66 10.71 -18.99 15.14
C LEU A 66 10.19 -20.26 14.43
N SER A 67 8.91 -20.28 14.06
CA SER A 67 8.23 -21.34 13.31
C SER A 67 8.18 -21.00 11.81
N HIS A 68 8.03 -22.04 10.97
CA HIS A 68 7.71 -21.91 9.53
C HIS A 68 6.25 -22.28 9.23
N LYS A 69 5.49 -22.66 10.26
CA LYS A 69 4.09 -23.02 10.08
C LYS A 69 3.24 -21.78 9.81
N ILE A 70 2.16 -21.98 9.07
CA ILE A 70 1.07 -21.03 8.90
C ILE A 70 -0.14 -21.68 9.52
N GLU A 71 -0.50 -21.24 10.70
CA GLU A 71 -1.60 -21.80 11.48
C GLU A 71 -2.43 -20.68 12.10
N ASP A 72 -3.68 -20.97 12.40
CA ASP A 72 -4.54 -20.00 13.06
C ASP A 72 -4.06 -19.79 14.50
N LEU A 73 -3.72 -18.55 14.82
CA LEU A 73 -3.19 -18.17 16.13
C LEU A 73 -4.33 -17.56 16.95
N ASP A 74 -4.48 -18.03 18.17
CA ASP A 74 -5.38 -17.40 19.14
C ASP A 74 -4.75 -16.09 19.64
N ILE A 75 -5.12 -14.98 19.00
CA ILE A 75 -4.54 -13.67 19.29
C ILE A 75 -5.50 -12.85 20.13
N GLU A 76 -5.16 -12.68 21.40
CA GLU A 76 -5.79 -11.72 22.27
C GLU A 76 -5.16 -10.33 22.10
N VAL A 77 -6.00 -9.33 21.80
CA VAL A 77 -5.57 -7.94 21.67
C VAL A 77 -5.85 -7.21 22.98
N GLU A 78 -4.79 -6.74 23.59
CA GLU A 78 -4.82 -5.91 24.81
C GLU A 78 -4.60 -4.43 24.47
N ASN A 79 -4.85 -3.54 25.42
CA ASN A 79 -4.56 -2.11 25.27
C ASN A 79 -3.44 -1.72 26.25
N LEU A 80 -2.34 -1.18 25.70
CA LEU A 80 -1.24 -0.65 26.46
C LEU A 80 -1.06 0.84 26.10
N ASP A 81 -1.28 1.73 27.04
CA ASP A 81 -1.14 3.18 26.87
C ASP A 81 -1.92 3.75 25.65
N GLY A 82 -3.10 3.22 25.39
CA GLY A 82 -3.96 3.62 24.25
C GLY A 82 -3.55 3.01 22.91
N LEU A 83 -2.61 2.08 22.90
CA LEU A 83 -2.20 1.32 21.72
C LEU A 83 -2.64 -0.14 21.86
N PRO A 84 -3.29 -0.73 20.85
CA PRO A 84 -3.55 -2.16 20.81
C PRO A 84 -2.22 -2.90 20.68
N ILE A 85 -2.04 -3.95 21.48
CA ILE A 85 -0.89 -4.84 21.46
C ILE A 85 -1.36 -6.30 21.46
N PHE A 86 -0.52 -7.20 21.03
CA PHE A 86 -0.71 -8.66 21.15
C PHE A 86 0.65 -9.37 21.20
N PHE A 87 0.65 -10.67 21.52
CA PHE A 87 1.84 -11.40 21.93
C PHE A 87 2.48 -10.79 23.18
N SER A 88 1.64 -10.60 24.19
CA SER A 88 2.00 -9.94 25.45
C SER A 88 3.05 -10.72 26.24
N CYS A 89 4.00 -9.99 26.81
CA CYS A 89 4.99 -10.48 27.77
C CYS A 89 5.12 -9.47 28.92
N LYS A 90 4.17 -9.54 29.86
CA LYS A 90 3.98 -8.55 30.93
C LYS A 90 5.19 -8.44 31.91
N GLU A 91 5.98 -9.51 32.01
CA GLU A 91 7.14 -9.56 32.89
C GLU A 91 8.38 -8.91 32.31
N ASN A 92 8.39 -8.59 31.00
CA ASN A 92 9.54 -7.93 30.38
C ASN A 92 9.62 -6.46 30.82
N PRO A 93 10.74 -6.03 31.42
CA PRO A 93 10.88 -4.67 31.94
C PRO A 93 11.03 -3.61 30.84
N PHE A 94 11.46 -3.99 29.63
CA PHE A 94 11.71 -3.07 28.53
C PHE A 94 10.49 -2.91 27.61
N PHE A 95 9.91 -4.05 27.20
CA PHE A 95 8.81 -4.03 26.24
C PHE A 95 7.82 -5.16 26.51
N GLN A 96 6.59 -4.83 26.89
CA GLN A 96 5.60 -5.77 27.41
C GLN A 96 4.91 -6.64 26.34
N PHE A 97 5.40 -6.67 25.13
CA PHE A 97 4.92 -7.53 24.05
C PHE A 97 6.02 -7.73 22.99
N ASP A 98 5.87 -8.76 22.16
CA ASP A 98 6.77 -9.00 21.04
C ASP A 98 6.42 -8.08 19.85
N ILE A 99 7.06 -6.91 19.82
CA ILE A 99 6.89 -5.96 18.71
C ILE A 99 7.27 -6.55 17.34
N PHE A 100 8.30 -7.42 17.31
CA PHE A 100 8.75 -8.01 16.05
C PHE A 100 7.75 -9.03 15.52
N GLY A 101 7.28 -9.93 16.37
CA GLY A 101 6.25 -10.91 16.01
C GLY A 101 4.93 -10.24 15.63
N ALA A 102 4.48 -9.25 16.41
CA ALA A 102 3.25 -8.51 16.14
C ALA A 102 3.33 -7.70 14.84
N SER A 103 4.45 -7.00 14.60
CA SER A 103 4.67 -6.28 13.35
C SER A 103 4.73 -7.23 12.15
N PHE A 104 5.41 -8.36 12.28
CA PHE A 104 5.48 -9.38 11.23
C PHE A 104 4.09 -9.89 10.86
N TYR A 105 3.25 -10.23 11.83
CA TYR A 105 1.89 -10.69 11.59
C TYR A 105 1.09 -9.72 10.72
N LEU A 106 1.15 -8.42 11.02
CA LEU A 106 0.41 -7.40 10.29
C LEU A 106 1.02 -7.08 8.91
N ILE A 107 2.35 -6.94 8.84
CA ILE A 107 3.05 -6.53 7.61
C ILE A 107 3.09 -7.68 6.59
N SER A 108 3.33 -8.92 7.02
CA SER A 108 3.30 -10.09 6.13
C SER A 108 1.91 -10.41 5.63
N ARG A 109 0.88 -9.76 6.17
CA ARG A 109 -0.54 -10.09 5.92
C ARG A 109 -0.84 -11.54 6.27
N TYR A 110 -0.32 -12.01 7.39
CA TYR A 110 -0.46 -13.38 7.84
C TYR A 110 -1.91 -13.89 7.79
N GLU A 111 -2.86 -13.04 8.22
CA GLU A 111 -4.29 -13.34 8.22
C GLU A 111 -4.89 -13.60 6.81
N GLU A 112 -4.23 -13.17 5.74
CA GLU A 112 -4.68 -13.41 4.36
C GLU A 112 -4.22 -14.78 3.81
N TYR A 113 -3.33 -15.47 4.53
CA TYR A 113 -2.96 -16.86 4.25
C TYR A 113 -3.86 -17.86 5.00
N LEU A 114 -4.59 -17.40 6.00
CA LEU A 114 -5.56 -18.21 6.74
C LEU A 114 -6.92 -18.25 6.04
N LEU A 115 -7.80 -19.11 6.52
CA LEU A 115 -9.19 -19.14 6.04
C LEU A 115 -9.88 -17.81 6.40
N HIS A 116 -10.35 -17.08 5.40
CA HIS A 116 -10.99 -15.78 5.57
C HIS A 116 -12.16 -15.57 4.63
N LEU A 117 -13.04 -14.64 4.99
CA LEU A 117 -14.16 -14.23 4.14
C LEU A 117 -13.64 -13.43 2.94
N LYS A 118 -14.19 -13.70 1.76
CA LYS A 118 -13.98 -12.94 0.54
C LYS A 118 -15.27 -12.25 0.13
N ASP A 119 -15.14 -11.10 -0.52
CA ASP A 119 -16.29 -10.41 -1.12
C ASP A 119 -16.68 -11.04 -2.49
N ASN A 120 -17.71 -10.49 -3.13
CA ASN A 120 -18.20 -10.97 -4.43
C ASN A 120 -17.17 -10.89 -5.58
N PHE A 121 -16.03 -10.22 -5.38
CA PHE A 121 -14.92 -10.11 -6.33
C PHE A 121 -13.72 -10.96 -5.92
N GLY A 122 -13.84 -11.74 -4.85
CA GLY A 122 -12.77 -12.57 -4.32
C GLY A 122 -11.72 -11.80 -3.52
N ARG A 123 -11.99 -10.55 -3.10
CA ARG A 123 -11.08 -9.74 -2.29
C ARG A 123 -11.23 -10.07 -0.81
N PHE A 124 -10.15 -9.91 -0.04
CA PHE A 124 -10.18 -10.07 1.42
C PHE A 124 -11.22 -9.12 2.05
N ASN A 125 -12.10 -9.68 2.85
CA ASN A 125 -13.12 -8.90 3.54
C ASN A 125 -12.52 -8.24 4.80
N PRO A 126 -12.59 -6.90 4.94
CA PRO A 126 -12.04 -6.19 6.10
C PRO A 126 -12.53 -6.73 7.45
N CYS A 127 -13.75 -7.23 7.55
CA CYS A 127 -14.31 -7.78 8.79
C CYS A 127 -13.56 -9.02 9.31
N SER A 128 -12.77 -9.69 8.46
CA SER A 128 -11.90 -10.80 8.88
C SER A 128 -10.63 -10.30 9.56
N SER A 129 -10.24 -9.04 9.36
CA SER A 129 -9.01 -8.48 9.89
C SER A 129 -9.06 -8.26 11.39
N ILE A 130 -7.97 -8.60 12.08
CA ILE A 130 -7.75 -8.29 13.50
C ILE A 130 -7.86 -6.79 13.78
N ALA A 131 -7.37 -5.95 12.84
CA ALA A 131 -7.43 -4.50 12.94
C ALA A 131 -8.87 -3.96 12.91
N TYR A 132 -9.74 -4.55 12.10
CA TYR A 132 -11.16 -4.21 12.08
C TYR A 132 -11.88 -4.64 13.36
N LYS A 133 -11.69 -5.90 13.75
CA LYS A 133 -12.33 -6.47 14.95
C LYS A 133 -11.99 -5.67 16.22
N ASN A 134 -10.75 -5.17 16.30
CA ASN A 134 -10.25 -4.41 17.46
C ASN A 134 -10.19 -2.89 17.22
N ARG A 135 -10.86 -2.36 16.18
CA ARG A 135 -11.11 -0.92 15.92
C ARG A 135 -9.84 -0.06 15.76
N PHE A 136 -8.75 -0.63 15.25
CA PHE A 136 -7.53 0.14 14.97
C PHE A 136 -7.17 0.25 13.48
N LEU A 137 -8.11 -0.04 12.59
CA LEU A 137 -7.90 -0.03 11.14
C LEU A 137 -7.36 1.32 10.63
N ASN A 138 -7.83 2.43 11.20
CA ASN A 138 -7.44 3.79 10.80
C ASN A 138 -6.08 4.22 11.38
N LYS A 139 -5.49 3.42 12.26
CA LYS A 139 -4.22 3.73 12.91
C LYS A 139 -3.08 2.91 12.30
N PRO A 140 -1.96 3.50 11.88
CA PRO A 140 -0.79 2.76 11.44
C PRO A 140 -0.03 2.23 12.67
N ILE A 141 -0.59 1.19 13.29
CA ILE A 141 -0.19 0.77 14.63
C ILE A 141 1.26 0.27 14.71
N VAL A 142 1.74 -0.36 13.63
CA VAL A 142 3.14 -0.80 13.54
C VAL A 142 4.10 0.39 13.64
N ASP A 143 3.75 1.51 12.99
CA ASP A 143 4.58 2.71 13.03
C ASP A 143 4.58 3.35 14.44
N PHE A 144 3.44 3.30 15.16
CA PHE A 144 3.38 3.71 16.56
C PHE A 144 4.23 2.82 17.46
N TRP A 145 4.18 1.51 17.25
CA TRP A 145 5.03 0.58 18.00
C TRP A 145 6.52 0.83 17.76
N ILE A 146 6.92 1.04 16.49
CA ILE A 146 8.31 1.36 16.14
C ILE A 146 8.76 2.66 16.80
N LYS A 147 7.89 3.67 16.84
CA LYS A 147 8.19 4.95 17.53
C LYS A 147 8.40 4.71 19.02
N SER A 148 7.47 4.05 19.71
CA SER A 148 7.61 3.72 21.14
C SER A 148 8.84 2.86 21.42
N PHE A 149 9.13 1.88 20.55
CA PHE A 149 10.34 1.07 20.66
C PHE A 149 11.60 1.93 20.52
N SER A 150 11.65 2.83 19.55
CA SER A 150 12.81 3.69 19.33
C SER A 150 13.07 4.64 20.51
N GLU A 151 12.01 5.15 21.15
CA GLU A 151 12.10 5.99 22.34
C GLU A 151 12.71 5.19 23.52
N LYS A 152 12.16 4.03 23.84
CA LYS A 152 12.69 3.16 24.92
C LYS A 152 14.10 2.65 24.63
N PHE A 153 14.41 2.35 23.37
CA PHE A 153 15.75 1.92 22.98
C PHE A 153 16.77 3.05 23.05
N LEU A 154 16.35 4.31 22.81
CA LEU A 154 17.16 5.51 22.98
C LEU A 154 17.42 5.80 24.47
N ASP A 155 16.42 5.60 25.33
CA ASP A 155 16.57 5.75 26.79
C ASP A 155 17.61 4.77 27.32
N PHE A 156 17.65 3.55 26.76
CA PHE A 156 18.64 2.53 27.14
C PHE A 156 20.02 2.81 26.51
N TYR A 157 20.07 3.29 25.26
CA TYR A 157 21.29 3.64 24.53
C TYR A 157 21.30 5.11 24.09
N PRO A 158 21.61 6.08 24.97
CA PRO A 158 21.48 7.51 24.66
C PRO A 158 22.35 8.00 23.49
N ASN A 159 23.41 7.28 23.16
CA ASN A 159 24.34 7.64 22.08
C ASN A 159 23.94 7.11 20.70
N ILE A 160 22.86 6.31 20.60
CA ILE A 160 22.40 5.77 19.33
C ILE A 160 21.75 6.87 18.49
N LYS A 161 21.97 6.83 17.18
CA LYS A 161 21.40 7.81 16.24
C LYS A 161 20.50 7.13 15.24
N PHE A 162 19.22 7.42 15.30
CA PHE A 162 18.23 6.96 14.31
C PHE A 162 18.15 7.90 13.12
N ARG A 163 17.71 7.35 11.98
CA ARG A 163 17.31 8.15 10.82
C ARG A 163 16.15 9.05 11.22
N LYS A 164 16.28 10.35 10.91
CA LYS A 164 15.16 11.28 11.03
C LYS A 164 14.22 11.09 9.85
N ASN A 165 13.03 10.61 10.11
CA ASN A 165 11.95 10.57 9.14
C ASN A 165 11.17 11.88 9.21
N SER A 166 10.36 12.16 8.19
CA SER A 166 9.45 13.30 8.16
C SER A 166 8.18 12.89 7.42
N PHE A 167 7.08 13.49 7.80
CA PHE A 167 5.82 13.30 7.09
C PHE A 167 5.96 13.59 5.59
N LYS A 168 5.48 12.67 4.75
CA LYS A 168 5.41 12.86 3.30
C LYS A 168 4.00 12.60 2.79
N LEU A 169 3.59 13.38 1.79
CA LEU A 169 2.36 13.16 1.05
C LEU A 169 2.71 12.68 -0.35
N THR A 170 2.15 11.54 -0.74
CA THR A 170 2.26 10.98 -2.10
C THR A 170 0.86 10.84 -2.68
N THR A 171 0.71 11.12 -3.95
CA THR A 171 -0.57 11.00 -4.63
C THR A 171 -0.49 10.05 -5.81
N CYS A 172 -1.51 9.23 -5.94
CA CYS A 172 -1.72 8.33 -7.07
C CYS A 172 -2.99 8.73 -7.79
N LEU A 173 -2.93 8.81 -9.11
CA LEU A 173 -4.10 9.07 -9.93
C LEU A 173 -4.48 7.80 -10.68
N GLU A 174 -5.62 7.21 -10.37
CA GLU A 174 -6.20 6.13 -11.17
C GLU A 174 -6.91 6.68 -12.40
N VAL A 175 -6.55 6.16 -13.56
CA VAL A 175 -7.16 6.52 -14.85
C VAL A 175 -7.71 5.27 -15.54
N PRO A 176 -8.85 4.73 -15.08
CA PRO A 176 -9.51 3.64 -15.76
C PRO A 176 -10.05 4.06 -17.13
N CYS A 177 -10.40 5.34 -17.30
CA CYS A 177 -10.82 5.91 -18.58
C CYS A 177 -10.36 7.37 -18.68
N ALA A 178 -9.51 7.67 -19.66
CA ALA A 178 -8.88 8.98 -19.75
C ALA A 178 -9.84 10.12 -20.17
N PHE A 179 -10.93 9.81 -20.88
CA PHE A 179 -11.92 10.78 -21.34
C PHE A 179 -13.35 10.30 -21.12
N GLU A 180 -14.25 11.22 -20.79
CA GLU A 180 -15.67 10.90 -20.63
C GLU A 180 -16.35 10.67 -21.99
N PHE A 181 -16.02 11.49 -23.00
CA PHE A 181 -16.68 11.46 -24.31
C PHE A 181 -15.73 11.19 -25.47
N LYS A 182 -14.50 11.71 -25.45
CA LYS A 182 -13.50 11.57 -26.52
C LYS A 182 -12.90 10.15 -26.59
N GLY A 183 -12.34 9.80 -27.76
CA GLY A 183 -11.53 8.59 -27.96
C GLY A 183 -12.27 7.27 -27.91
N LYS A 184 -13.62 7.26 -27.87
CA LYS A 184 -14.42 6.02 -27.71
C LYS A 184 -14.70 5.27 -29.03
N GLY A 185 -14.26 5.81 -30.17
CA GLY A 185 -14.60 5.30 -31.49
C GLY A 185 -16.04 5.61 -31.93
N LEU A 186 -16.32 5.47 -33.22
CA LEU A 186 -17.62 5.90 -33.79
C LEU A 186 -18.81 5.16 -33.20
N ILE A 187 -18.75 3.83 -33.12
CA ILE A 187 -19.86 2.99 -32.64
C ILE A 187 -20.25 3.34 -31.20
N ARG A 188 -19.27 3.43 -30.31
CA ARG A 188 -19.52 3.76 -28.88
C ARG A 188 -19.98 5.20 -28.69
N THR A 189 -19.52 6.11 -29.56
CA THR A 189 -19.93 7.52 -29.54
C THR A 189 -21.39 7.67 -29.98
N LEU A 190 -21.74 7.09 -31.11
CA LEU A 190 -23.12 7.10 -31.63
C LEU A 190 -24.09 6.38 -30.68
N GLY A 191 -23.74 5.19 -30.21
CA GLY A 191 -24.52 4.46 -29.20
C GLY A 191 -24.70 5.25 -27.90
N GLY A 192 -23.68 6.05 -27.50
CA GLY A 192 -23.77 6.95 -26.38
C GLY A 192 -24.74 8.10 -26.60
N ILE A 193 -24.76 8.72 -27.77
CA ILE A 193 -25.71 9.80 -28.14
C ILE A 193 -27.15 9.25 -28.18
N VAL A 194 -27.37 8.12 -28.85
CA VAL A 194 -28.68 7.46 -28.91
C VAL A 194 -29.19 7.12 -27.51
N ARG A 195 -28.35 6.55 -26.67
CA ARG A 195 -28.72 6.24 -25.28
C ARG A 195 -29.10 7.49 -24.48
N ASP A 196 -28.31 8.57 -24.59
CA ASP A 196 -28.56 9.80 -23.87
C ASP A 196 -29.86 10.48 -24.38
N PHE A 197 -30.15 10.35 -25.69
CA PHE A 197 -31.43 10.79 -26.31
C PHE A 197 -32.64 9.97 -25.82
N ILE A 198 -32.53 8.64 -25.80
CA ILE A 198 -33.61 7.75 -25.30
C ILE A 198 -33.91 8.00 -23.83
N ARG A 199 -32.87 8.32 -23.03
CA ARG A 199 -33.03 8.64 -21.62
C ARG A 199 -33.46 10.07 -21.34
N LEU A 200 -33.65 10.89 -22.35
CA LEU A 200 -33.93 12.33 -22.24
C LEU A 200 -32.93 13.08 -21.38
N ASP A 201 -31.66 12.61 -21.34
CA ASP A 201 -30.59 13.24 -20.60
C ASP A 201 -30.01 14.43 -21.39
N VAL A 202 -30.78 15.51 -21.44
CA VAL A 202 -30.44 16.75 -22.15
C VAL A 202 -29.14 17.36 -21.65
N TYR A 203 -28.90 17.25 -20.34
CA TYR A 203 -27.69 17.76 -19.71
C TYR A 203 -26.44 17.05 -20.23
N ARG A 204 -26.51 15.73 -20.36
CA ARG A 204 -25.40 14.93 -20.88
C ARG A 204 -25.17 15.14 -22.38
N LEU A 205 -26.24 15.31 -23.17
CA LEU A 205 -26.12 15.70 -24.57
C LEU A 205 -25.47 17.07 -24.73
N TYR A 206 -25.91 18.07 -23.94
CA TYR A 206 -25.34 19.40 -23.92
C TYR A 206 -23.84 19.42 -23.60
N LYS A 207 -23.38 18.53 -22.72
CA LYS A 207 -21.93 18.36 -22.44
C LYS A 207 -21.19 17.59 -23.54
N ARG A 208 -21.79 16.52 -24.08
CA ARG A 208 -21.15 15.62 -25.05
C ARG A 208 -20.89 16.27 -26.39
N VAL A 209 -21.88 16.92 -26.98
CA VAL A 209 -21.80 17.46 -28.36
C VAL A 209 -20.67 18.49 -28.51
N PRO A 210 -20.53 19.52 -27.67
CA PRO A 210 -19.43 20.46 -27.77
C PRO A 210 -18.04 19.83 -27.57
N VAL A 211 -17.92 18.79 -26.72
CA VAL A 211 -16.67 18.08 -26.53
C VAL A 211 -16.26 17.29 -27.76
N LEU A 212 -17.21 16.62 -28.40
CA LEU A 212 -16.96 15.87 -29.66
C LEU A 212 -16.60 16.79 -30.82
N LEU A 213 -17.16 18.00 -30.86
CA LEU A 213 -16.81 19.05 -31.83
C LEU A 213 -15.54 19.84 -31.51
N ASN A 214 -14.80 19.45 -30.45
CA ASN A 214 -13.62 20.15 -29.94
C ASN A 214 -13.87 21.62 -29.51
N LEU A 215 -15.11 22.02 -29.28
CA LEU A 215 -15.48 23.34 -28.79
C LEU A 215 -15.29 23.48 -27.26
N ARG A 216 -15.23 22.36 -26.54
CA ARG A 216 -14.97 22.32 -25.09
C ARG A 216 -14.02 21.18 -24.75
N LYS A 217 -13.28 21.35 -23.64
CA LYS A 217 -12.48 20.28 -23.07
C LYS A 217 -13.36 19.16 -22.55
N ASP A 218 -12.86 17.93 -22.62
CA ASP A 218 -13.51 16.78 -21.98
C ASP A 218 -13.54 16.97 -20.46
N PRO A 219 -14.64 16.67 -19.76
CA PRO A 219 -14.74 16.85 -18.31
C PRO A 219 -13.65 16.16 -17.51
N LEU A 220 -13.15 15.01 -17.99
CA LEU A 220 -12.07 14.29 -17.31
C LEU A 220 -10.67 14.83 -17.66
N ASP A 221 -10.53 15.74 -18.64
CA ASP A 221 -9.23 16.26 -19.07
C ASP A 221 -8.71 17.40 -18.19
N ASN A 222 -8.59 17.16 -16.89
CA ASN A 222 -8.03 18.12 -15.92
C ASN A 222 -6.64 17.73 -15.40
N TYR A 223 -5.98 16.79 -16.07
CA TYR A 223 -4.66 16.27 -15.69
C TYR A 223 -3.63 17.36 -15.45
N SER A 224 -3.50 18.31 -16.40
CA SER A 224 -2.49 19.35 -16.34
C SER A 224 -2.63 20.27 -15.11
N SER A 225 -3.88 20.62 -14.76
CA SER A 225 -4.15 21.47 -13.59
C SER A 225 -3.78 20.75 -12.31
N TRP A 226 -4.14 19.47 -12.21
CA TRP A 226 -3.88 18.66 -11.03
C TRP A 226 -2.38 18.35 -10.86
N ILE A 227 -1.68 17.99 -11.95
CA ILE A 227 -0.22 17.78 -11.94
C ILE A 227 0.51 19.07 -11.53
N LYS A 228 0.08 20.21 -12.08
CA LYS A 228 0.63 21.52 -11.74
C LYS A 228 0.49 21.84 -10.25
N LEU A 229 -0.68 21.62 -9.69
CA LEU A 229 -0.97 21.82 -8.26
C LEU A 229 -0.07 20.95 -7.38
N ASN A 230 0.08 19.67 -7.69
CA ASN A 230 0.93 18.78 -6.92
C ASN A 230 2.40 19.15 -7.02
N LYS A 231 2.88 19.45 -8.23
CA LYS A 231 4.26 19.86 -8.47
C LYS A 231 4.61 21.17 -7.74
N SER A 232 3.69 22.16 -7.73
CA SER A 232 3.92 23.42 -6.99
C SER A 232 3.97 23.23 -5.47
N ASN A 233 3.40 22.17 -4.95
CA ASN A 233 3.45 21.81 -3.53
C ASN A 233 4.50 20.74 -3.19
N GLY A 234 5.37 20.35 -4.13
CA GLY A 234 6.38 19.31 -3.92
C GLY A 234 5.82 17.92 -3.68
N ILE A 235 4.59 17.64 -4.13
CA ILE A 235 3.91 16.35 -3.93
C ILE A 235 4.26 15.40 -5.08
N GLU A 236 4.84 14.26 -4.75
CA GLU A 236 5.10 13.20 -5.71
C GLU A 236 3.79 12.62 -6.25
N THR A 237 3.74 12.45 -7.57
CA THR A 237 2.55 12.00 -8.28
C THR A 237 2.88 10.86 -9.22
N THR A 238 2.15 9.75 -9.13
CA THR A 238 2.17 8.66 -10.10
C THR A 238 0.78 8.52 -10.74
N VAL A 239 0.72 8.44 -12.07
CA VAL A 239 -0.52 8.26 -12.81
C VAL A 239 -0.59 6.84 -13.36
N PHE A 240 -1.62 6.10 -12.98
CA PHE A 240 -1.85 4.71 -13.37
C PHE A 240 -2.90 4.63 -14.47
N PHE A 241 -2.49 4.24 -15.67
CA PHE A 241 -3.38 4.07 -16.83
C PHE A 241 -3.80 2.61 -17.02
N LEU A 242 -5.09 2.41 -17.29
CA LEU A 242 -5.65 1.12 -17.68
C LEU A 242 -5.51 0.94 -19.20
N LEU A 243 -4.82 -0.12 -19.62
CA LEU A 243 -4.56 -0.44 -21.04
C LEU A 243 -5.05 -1.86 -21.42
N SER A 244 -6.24 -2.22 -20.98
CA SER A 244 -6.84 -3.53 -21.31
C SER A 244 -7.81 -3.44 -22.47
N ASP A 245 -8.21 -4.60 -22.97
CA ASP A 245 -9.38 -4.70 -23.83
C ASP A 245 -10.65 -4.37 -23.02
N PHE A 246 -11.66 -3.78 -23.67
CA PHE A 246 -12.89 -3.36 -22.99
C PHE A 246 -13.67 -4.56 -22.47
N SER A 247 -13.95 -4.56 -21.17
CA SER A 247 -14.73 -5.59 -20.51
C SER A 247 -15.79 -5.00 -19.56
N ARG A 248 -16.51 -5.86 -18.86
CA ARG A 248 -17.49 -5.44 -17.84
C ARG A 248 -16.83 -4.64 -16.72
N TYR A 249 -15.59 -5.03 -16.33
CA TYR A 249 -14.85 -4.46 -15.20
C TYR A 249 -13.73 -3.51 -15.65
N ASP A 250 -13.22 -3.68 -16.87
CA ASP A 250 -12.15 -2.88 -17.44
C ASP A 250 -12.75 -1.97 -18.53
N ARG A 251 -13.21 -0.78 -18.12
CA ARG A 251 -13.91 0.16 -19.00
C ARG A 251 -12.98 1.29 -19.42
N ASN A 252 -12.07 0.98 -20.33
CA ASN A 252 -11.11 1.96 -20.86
C ASN A 252 -11.41 2.38 -22.30
N LEU A 253 -10.52 3.23 -22.81
CA LEU A 253 -10.44 3.57 -24.23
C LEU A 253 -9.65 2.49 -24.97
N SER A 254 -9.83 2.45 -26.30
CA SER A 254 -8.99 1.59 -27.12
C SER A 254 -7.53 2.03 -27.03
N VAL A 255 -6.63 1.06 -26.85
CA VAL A 255 -5.17 1.30 -26.84
C VAL A 255 -4.64 1.78 -28.21
N PHE A 256 -5.44 1.69 -29.26
CA PHE A 256 -5.14 2.21 -30.61
C PHE A 256 -5.69 3.63 -30.84
N SER A 257 -6.31 4.26 -29.85
CA SER A 257 -6.81 5.63 -29.97
C SER A 257 -5.64 6.62 -29.90
N ASN A 258 -5.36 7.33 -31.00
CA ASN A 258 -4.31 8.35 -31.03
C ASN A 258 -4.47 9.40 -29.92
N THR A 259 -5.70 9.86 -29.68
CA THR A 259 -6.01 10.82 -28.62
C THR A 259 -5.62 10.29 -27.23
N PHE A 260 -5.80 8.98 -27.02
CA PHE A 260 -5.42 8.35 -25.75
C PHE A 260 -3.90 8.19 -25.63
N ILE A 261 -3.24 7.73 -26.71
CA ILE A 261 -1.78 7.59 -26.78
C ILE A 261 -1.09 8.96 -26.55
N GLU A 262 -1.54 10.00 -27.26
CA GLU A 262 -1.03 11.35 -27.08
C GLU A 262 -1.19 11.84 -25.64
N LYS A 263 -2.35 11.60 -25.01
CA LYS A 263 -2.58 11.98 -23.62
C LYS A 263 -1.64 11.26 -22.65
N ILE A 264 -1.35 9.97 -22.85
CA ILE A 264 -0.38 9.21 -22.04
C ILE A 264 1.01 9.83 -22.19
N LYS A 265 1.44 10.14 -23.43
CA LYS A 265 2.73 10.77 -23.71
C LYS A 265 2.82 12.15 -23.05
N ASP A 266 1.85 13.02 -23.27
CA ASP A 266 1.77 14.33 -22.65
C ASP A 266 1.96 14.28 -21.13
N ILE A 267 1.27 13.34 -20.46
CA ILE A 267 1.36 13.19 -19.02
C ILE A 267 2.72 12.64 -18.60
N SER A 268 3.29 11.70 -19.36
CA SER A 268 4.58 11.10 -19.08
C SER A 268 5.77 12.08 -19.11
N ASP A 269 5.60 13.24 -19.73
CA ASP A 269 6.61 14.30 -19.76
C ASP A 269 6.65 15.12 -18.45
N PHE A 270 5.59 15.05 -17.64
CA PHE A 270 5.46 15.88 -16.44
C PHE A 270 5.49 15.09 -15.14
N CYS A 271 5.08 13.84 -15.16
CA CYS A 271 5.05 12.97 -13.97
C CYS A 271 5.26 11.51 -14.34
N GLU A 272 5.42 10.67 -13.33
CA GLU A 272 5.56 9.24 -13.52
C GLU A 272 4.25 8.62 -13.99
N VAL A 273 4.31 7.89 -15.11
CA VAL A 273 3.20 7.12 -15.67
C VAL A 273 3.48 5.65 -15.44
N SER A 274 2.48 4.91 -14.98
CA SER A 274 2.59 3.51 -14.67
C SER A 274 1.30 2.73 -14.98
N LEU A 275 1.29 1.43 -14.71
CA LEU A 275 0.22 0.55 -15.13
C LEU A 275 -0.87 0.41 -14.05
N LEU A 276 -2.11 0.74 -14.40
CA LEU A 276 -3.29 0.21 -13.72
C LEU A 276 -3.58 -1.19 -14.29
N SER A 277 -3.08 -2.23 -13.65
CA SER A 277 -3.26 -3.61 -14.09
C SER A 277 -4.74 -3.97 -14.13
N SER A 278 -5.21 -4.53 -15.21
CA SER A 278 -6.64 -4.78 -15.42
C SER A 278 -7.21 -5.82 -14.46
N PHE A 279 -8.52 -5.77 -14.24
CA PHE A 279 -9.24 -6.80 -13.49
C PHE A 279 -9.05 -8.18 -14.14
N SER A 280 -9.11 -8.23 -15.47
CA SER A 280 -8.96 -9.45 -16.26
C SER A 280 -7.54 -10.03 -16.20
N SER A 281 -6.51 -9.21 -15.98
CA SER A 281 -5.12 -9.66 -15.88
C SER A 281 -4.78 -10.31 -14.52
N THR A 282 -5.67 -10.21 -13.53
CA THR A 282 -5.46 -10.86 -12.23
C THR A 282 -5.27 -12.38 -12.37
N GLU A 283 -6.03 -13.00 -13.27
CA GLU A 283 -5.96 -14.45 -13.51
C GLU A 283 -5.17 -14.81 -14.77
N ASN A 284 -4.78 -13.81 -15.57
CA ASN A 284 -4.11 -14.02 -16.86
C ASN A 284 -2.80 -13.24 -16.96
N GLU A 285 -1.67 -13.92 -16.74
CA GLU A 285 -0.34 -13.31 -16.80
C GLU A 285 0.06 -12.85 -18.21
N LEU A 286 -0.39 -13.56 -19.26
CA LEU A 286 -0.09 -13.15 -20.64
C LEU A 286 -0.75 -11.83 -20.97
N LEU A 287 -1.98 -11.61 -20.46
CA LEU A 287 -2.66 -10.34 -20.61
C LEU A 287 -1.91 -9.22 -19.89
N LEU A 288 -1.45 -9.47 -18.67
CA LEU A 288 -0.65 -8.49 -17.91
C LEU A 288 0.66 -8.14 -18.66
N LYS A 289 1.35 -9.12 -19.22
CA LYS A 289 2.55 -8.89 -20.06
C LYS A 289 2.21 -8.03 -21.30
N LYS A 290 1.07 -8.28 -21.95
CA LYS A 290 0.59 -7.47 -23.08
C LYS A 290 0.37 -6.02 -22.65
N GLU A 291 -0.29 -5.79 -21.51
CA GLU A 291 -0.55 -4.45 -20.97
C GLU A 291 0.76 -3.70 -20.65
N ILE A 292 1.72 -4.37 -20.00
CA ILE A 292 3.06 -3.82 -19.71
C ILE A 292 3.74 -3.41 -21.02
N ASN A 293 3.84 -4.32 -21.98
CA ASN A 293 4.51 -4.06 -23.26
C ASN A 293 3.83 -2.92 -24.05
N THR A 294 2.50 -2.85 -23.99
CA THR A 294 1.74 -1.77 -24.65
C THR A 294 2.09 -0.42 -24.03
N LEU A 295 2.09 -0.30 -22.71
CA LEU A 295 2.46 0.96 -22.06
C LEU A 295 3.92 1.33 -22.31
N GLN A 296 4.83 0.37 -22.21
CA GLN A 296 6.26 0.58 -22.50
C GLN A 296 6.49 1.07 -23.94
N SER A 297 5.74 0.54 -24.91
CA SER A 297 5.85 0.97 -26.31
C SER A 297 5.34 2.40 -26.54
N ILE A 298 4.41 2.87 -25.72
CA ILE A 298 3.86 4.23 -25.79
C ILE A 298 4.85 5.23 -25.19
N ILE A 299 5.37 4.97 -23.99
CA ILE A 299 6.19 5.95 -23.25
C ILE A 299 7.69 5.74 -23.42
N HIS A 300 8.12 4.66 -24.06
CA HIS A 300 9.54 4.28 -24.29
C HIS A 300 10.38 4.22 -23.03
N ARG A 301 9.78 3.79 -21.91
CA ARG A 301 10.42 3.65 -20.59
C ARG A 301 9.97 2.35 -19.93
N PRO A 302 10.81 1.71 -19.08
CA PRO A 302 10.39 0.53 -18.34
C PRO A 302 9.29 0.86 -17.31
N ILE A 303 8.29 0.01 -17.21
CA ILE A 303 7.23 0.13 -16.21
C ILE A 303 7.67 -0.60 -14.95
N LYS A 304 7.80 0.14 -13.85
CA LYS A 304 8.28 -0.39 -12.57
C LYS A 304 7.20 -0.44 -11.49
N LYS A 305 6.21 0.44 -11.57
CA LYS A 305 5.13 0.52 -10.59
C LYS A 305 3.83 -0.05 -11.15
N THR A 306 2.98 -0.55 -10.27
CA THR A 306 1.66 -1.03 -10.64
C THR A 306 0.63 -0.71 -9.56
N ARG A 307 -0.63 -0.69 -9.97
CA ARG A 307 -1.80 -0.71 -9.10
C ARG A 307 -2.88 -1.59 -9.73
N GLN A 308 -3.53 -2.42 -8.94
CA GLN A 308 -4.53 -3.35 -9.44
C GLN A 308 -5.89 -2.67 -9.58
N ASN A 309 -6.49 -2.72 -10.76
CA ASN A 309 -7.85 -2.20 -10.97
C ASN A 309 -8.86 -2.91 -10.06
N LEU A 310 -9.77 -2.12 -9.48
CA LEU A 310 -10.77 -2.57 -8.50
C LEU A 310 -10.17 -3.28 -7.28
N LEU A 311 -8.87 -3.20 -7.05
CA LEU A 311 -8.15 -3.84 -5.94
C LEU A 311 -8.40 -5.36 -5.85
N LYS A 312 -8.56 -6.03 -6.99
CA LYS A 312 -8.68 -7.49 -7.04
C LYS A 312 -7.32 -8.13 -6.79
N ILE A 313 -6.94 -8.24 -5.54
CA ILE A 313 -5.71 -8.87 -5.08
C ILE A 313 -6.05 -10.20 -4.45
N ASP A 314 -5.43 -11.25 -4.94
CA ASP A 314 -5.40 -12.57 -4.32
C ASP A 314 -4.01 -12.78 -3.72
N PHE A 315 -3.97 -12.84 -2.39
CA PHE A 315 -2.74 -12.97 -1.63
C PHE A 315 -2.36 -14.44 -1.49
N PRO A 316 -1.14 -14.87 -1.73
CA PRO A 316 0.04 -14.12 -2.22
C PRO A 316 0.18 -14.09 -3.74
N THR A 317 -0.70 -14.74 -4.49
CA THR A 317 -0.56 -15.05 -5.93
C THR A 317 -0.35 -13.82 -6.80
N THR A 318 -1.10 -12.72 -6.52
CA THR A 318 -0.98 -11.47 -7.28
C THR A 318 0.40 -10.85 -7.11
N TYR A 319 0.92 -10.80 -5.88
CA TYR A 319 2.22 -10.18 -5.60
C TYR A 319 3.39 -11.04 -6.10
N ARG A 320 3.29 -12.37 -6.06
CA ARG A 320 4.25 -13.27 -6.73
C ARG A 320 4.35 -12.97 -8.23
N LYS A 321 3.20 -12.79 -8.88
CA LYS A 321 3.13 -12.43 -10.30
C LYS A 321 3.78 -11.08 -10.57
N PHE A 322 3.49 -10.06 -9.78
CA PHE A 322 4.07 -8.73 -9.92
C PHE A 322 5.60 -8.77 -9.74
N ALA A 323 6.10 -9.43 -8.70
CA ALA A 323 7.54 -9.60 -8.47
C ALA A 323 8.23 -10.33 -9.64
N ARG A 324 7.63 -11.41 -10.16
CA ARG A 324 8.16 -12.19 -11.29
C ARG A 324 8.19 -11.38 -12.59
N LEU A 325 7.22 -10.49 -12.80
CA LEU A 325 7.15 -9.62 -13.99
C LEU A 325 8.03 -8.38 -13.89
N GLY A 326 8.77 -8.21 -12.78
CA GLY A 326 9.76 -7.16 -12.61
C GLY A 326 9.21 -5.82 -12.16
N PHE A 327 8.00 -5.79 -11.60
CA PHE A 327 7.55 -4.62 -10.85
C PHE A 327 8.38 -4.47 -9.57
N THR A 328 8.75 -3.23 -9.29
CA THR A 328 9.48 -2.89 -8.06
C THR A 328 8.57 -2.32 -6.98
N ASP A 329 7.43 -1.74 -7.38
CA ASP A 329 6.50 -1.06 -6.49
C ASP A 329 5.04 -1.40 -6.81
N ASP A 330 4.25 -1.67 -5.78
CA ASP A 330 2.81 -1.83 -5.86
C ASP A 330 2.07 -0.84 -4.96
N PHE A 331 0.97 -0.28 -5.47
CA PHE A 331 0.10 0.67 -4.77
C PHE A 331 -1.31 0.13 -4.56
N SER A 332 -1.47 -1.18 -4.52
CA SER A 332 -2.78 -1.84 -4.41
C SER A 332 -3.17 -2.18 -2.98
N LEU A 333 -2.25 -2.08 -2.02
CA LEU A 333 -2.50 -2.48 -0.64
C LEU A 333 -3.43 -1.49 0.08
N GLN A 334 -4.73 -1.72 -0.10
CA GLN A 334 -5.82 -0.91 0.44
C GLN A 334 -7.07 -1.78 0.60
N TYR A 335 -7.97 -1.40 1.49
CA TYR A 335 -9.35 -1.90 1.46
C TYR A 335 -10.19 -1.15 0.43
N TYR A 336 -11.12 -1.86 -0.22
CA TYR A 336 -11.89 -1.29 -1.33
C TYR A 336 -12.94 -0.27 -0.87
N ASP A 337 -13.54 -0.50 0.28
CA ASP A 337 -14.71 0.21 0.80
C ASP A 337 -14.51 0.81 2.20
N LEU A 338 -13.32 0.66 2.79
CA LEU A 338 -12.98 1.25 4.08
C LEU A 338 -11.67 2.04 4.00
N PRO A 339 -11.57 3.17 4.73
CA PRO A 339 -10.32 3.88 4.91
C PRO A 339 -9.42 3.12 5.90
N GLY A 340 -8.15 3.46 5.93
CA GLY A 340 -7.20 2.94 6.89
C GLY A 340 -6.11 2.07 6.27
N PHE A 341 -5.37 1.38 7.12
CA PHE A 341 -4.13 0.70 6.76
C PHE A 341 -4.32 -0.82 6.73
N ARG A 342 -4.33 -1.42 5.53
CA ARG A 342 -4.53 -2.87 5.38
C ARG A 342 -3.42 -3.70 6.04
N ALA A 343 -2.18 -3.20 6.08
CA ALA A 343 -1.06 -3.80 6.80
C ALA A 343 -0.70 -3.06 8.10
N SER A 344 -1.60 -2.22 8.61
CA SER A 344 -1.43 -1.45 9.85
C SER A 344 -0.14 -0.61 9.90
N THR A 345 0.41 -0.24 8.74
CA THR A 345 1.53 0.68 8.58
C THR A 345 1.25 1.68 7.46
N SER A 346 1.76 2.89 7.59
CA SER A 346 1.74 3.95 6.57
C SER A 346 2.98 3.93 5.68
N ASN A 347 4.00 3.16 6.07
CA ASN A 347 5.29 3.13 5.40
C ASN A 347 5.44 1.92 4.47
N PRO A 348 6.18 2.07 3.36
CA PRO A 348 6.45 0.97 2.45
C PRO A 348 7.25 -0.16 3.10
N PHE A 349 6.99 -1.37 2.65
CA PHE A 349 7.69 -2.57 3.08
C PHE A 349 7.79 -3.59 1.94
N TYR A 350 8.80 -4.44 1.97
CA TYR A 350 8.96 -5.48 0.94
C TYR A 350 7.95 -6.60 1.14
N PHE A 351 7.41 -7.11 0.05
CA PHE A 351 6.53 -8.27 0.09
C PHE A 351 7.30 -9.50 0.58
N PHE A 352 6.84 -10.06 1.70
CA PHE A 352 7.31 -11.35 2.22
C PHE A 352 6.33 -12.44 1.82
N ASP A 353 6.81 -13.41 1.07
CA ASP A 353 6.02 -14.58 0.71
C ASP A 353 6.10 -15.61 1.82
N LEU A 354 5.04 -15.71 2.60
CA LEU A 354 5.00 -16.53 3.81
C LEU A 354 5.03 -18.04 3.52
N GLU A 355 4.49 -18.49 2.37
CA GLU A 355 4.54 -19.92 2.00
C GLU A 355 5.93 -20.35 1.55
N ASN A 356 6.66 -19.47 0.88
CA ASN A 356 8.00 -19.72 0.39
C ASN A 356 9.12 -19.23 1.34
N GLU A 357 8.75 -18.54 2.43
CA GLU A 357 9.68 -17.94 3.40
C GLU A 357 10.73 -17.01 2.74
N ILE A 358 10.30 -16.18 1.80
CA ILE A 358 11.21 -15.34 0.99
C ILE A 358 10.74 -13.88 1.01
N GLU A 359 11.66 -12.95 1.35
CA GLU A 359 11.51 -11.53 1.05
C GLU A 359 11.74 -11.30 -0.44
N THR A 360 10.82 -10.65 -1.11
CA THR A 360 10.95 -10.30 -2.52
C THR A 360 11.51 -8.87 -2.70
N LYS A 361 11.79 -8.48 -3.95
CA LYS A 361 12.18 -7.10 -4.27
C LYS A 361 11.00 -6.18 -4.56
N LEU A 362 9.76 -6.66 -4.41
CA LEU A 362 8.55 -5.87 -4.62
C LEU A 362 8.24 -5.07 -3.37
N LEU A 363 8.29 -3.76 -3.47
CA LEU A 363 7.91 -2.83 -2.41
C LEU A 363 6.40 -2.59 -2.45
N LEU A 364 5.72 -2.89 -1.36
CA LEU A 364 4.30 -2.60 -1.19
C LEU A 364 4.17 -1.21 -0.55
N ASN A 365 3.46 -0.32 -1.23
CA ASN A 365 3.20 1.04 -0.78
C ASN A 365 1.76 1.11 -0.25
N PRO A 366 1.54 1.14 1.08
CA PRO A 366 0.20 1.19 1.64
C PRO A 366 -0.54 2.46 1.21
N VAL A 367 -1.80 2.28 0.83
CA VAL A 367 -2.69 3.40 0.49
C VAL A 367 -3.65 3.63 1.64
N SER A 368 -3.58 4.80 2.25
CA SER A 368 -4.36 5.14 3.43
C SER A 368 -5.82 5.44 3.10
N VAL A 369 -6.04 6.22 2.04
CA VAL A 369 -7.36 6.73 1.66
C VAL A 369 -7.47 6.87 0.14
N SER A 370 -8.65 6.59 -0.40
CA SER A 370 -9.01 6.95 -1.76
C SER A 370 -10.29 7.79 -1.76
N ASP A 371 -10.46 8.60 -2.81
CA ASP A 371 -11.68 9.39 -3.01
C ASP A 371 -12.93 8.50 -3.13
N ARG A 372 -12.78 7.27 -3.62
CA ARG A 372 -13.85 6.27 -3.66
C ARG A 372 -14.37 5.97 -2.24
N VAL A 373 -13.46 5.71 -1.31
CA VAL A 373 -13.79 5.41 0.09
C VAL A 373 -14.43 6.63 0.76
N LEU A 374 -13.91 7.83 0.51
CA LEU A 374 -14.46 9.06 1.08
C LEU A 374 -15.91 9.34 0.62
N LYS A 375 -16.27 8.89 -0.59
CA LYS A 375 -17.66 9.04 -1.10
C LYS A 375 -18.69 8.15 -0.41
N ILE A 376 -18.28 7.11 0.29
CA ILE A 376 -19.19 6.27 1.08
C ILE A 376 -19.81 7.10 2.21
N TYR A 377 -19.07 8.08 2.70
CA TYR A 377 -19.58 9.05 3.67
C TYR A 377 -20.48 10.07 2.96
N LYS A 378 -21.79 9.91 3.11
CA LYS A 378 -22.79 10.79 2.46
C LYS A 378 -22.65 12.27 2.82
N LYS A 379 -22.03 12.56 3.97
CA LYS A 379 -21.81 13.93 4.47
C LYS A 379 -20.33 14.31 4.25
N PRO A 380 -20.03 15.37 3.47
CA PRO A 380 -18.66 15.82 3.24
C PRO A 380 -17.87 16.12 4.51
N ILE A 381 -18.55 16.63 5.54
CA ILE A 381 -17.93 16.92 6.83
C ILE A 381 -17.37 15.66 7.50
N VAL A 382 -18.08 14.53 7.41
CA VAL A 382 -17.62 13.25 7.99
C VAL A 382 -16.43 12.72 7.18
N ALA A 383 -16.49 12.78 5.85
CA ALA A 383 -15.37 12.39 4.99
C ALA A 383 -14.10 13.20 5.31
N ARG A 384 -14.26 14.51 5.54
CA ARG A 384 -13.17 15.39 5.94
C ARG A 384 -12.61 15.03 7.31
N GLN A 385 -13.45 14.77 8.30
CA GLN A 385 -13.02 14.36 9.65
C GLN A 385 -12.19 13.06 9.60
N VAL A 386 -12.63 12.07 8.83
CA VAL A 386 -11.88 10.81 8.66
C VAL A 386 -10.52 11.06 8.00
N LEU A 387 -10.47 11.91 6.97
CA LEU A 387 -9.21 12.25 6.30
C LEU A 387 -8.25 12.99 7.25
N GLU A 388 -8.77 13.95 8.03
CA GLU A 388 -7.99 14.71 9.01
C GLU A 388 -7.46 13.80 10.13
N GLU A 389 -8.28 12.85 10.61
CA GLU A 389 -7.88 11.87 11.63
C GLU A 389 -6.72 10.98 11.14
N ILE A 390 -6.88 10.36 9.96
CA ILE A 390 -5.82 9.52 9.39
C ILE A 390 -4.55 10.33 9.12
N THR A 391 -4.69 11.56 8.60
CA THR A 391 -3.55 12.45 8.36
C THR A 391 -2.81 12.77 9.66
N ARG A 392 -3.54 13.01 10.74
CA ARG A 392 -2.95 13.26 12.07
C ARG A 392 -2.13 12.07 12.53
N TYR A 393 -2.67 10.84 12.46
CA TYR A 393 -1.93 9.65 12.85
C TYR A 393 -0.66 9.43 12.03
N VAL A 394 -0.71 9.66 10.70
CA VAL A 394 0.47 9.52 9.85
C VAL A 394 1.54 10.58 10.17
N LYS A 395 1.11 11.83 10.47
CA LYS A 395 2.03 12.89 10.91
C LYS A 395 2.70 12.58 12.24
N GLU A 396 1.95 12.00 13.17
CA GLU A 396 2.45 11.67 14.51
C GLU A 396 3.58 10.63 14.49
N VAL A 397 3.60 9.79 13.47
CA VAL A 397 4.64 8.76 13.28
C VAL A 397 5.64 9.09 12.16
N ASP A 398 5.66 10.34 11.67
CA ASP A 398 6.50 10.77 10.55
C ASP A 398 6.43 9.84 9.33
N GLY A 399 5.21 9.37 9.04
CA GLY A 399 4.92 8.37 8.01
C GLY A 399 4.66 8.96 6.63
N ILE A 400 4.28 8.09 5.71
CA ILE A 400 3.92 8.44 4.33
C ILE A 400 2.40 8.34 4.14
N MET A 401 1.78 9.47 3.83
CA MET A 401 0.36 9.52 3.47
C MET A 401 0.21 9.31 1.97
N THR A 402 -0.27 8.15 1.56
CA THR A 402 -0.56 7.88 0.14
C THR A 402 -2.06 8.04 -0.11
N LEU A 403 -2.41 8.99 -0.98
CA LEU A 403 -3.78 9.23 -1.43
C LEU A 403 -3.98 8.73 -2.84
N VAL A 404 -5.09 8.05 -3.09
CA VAL A 404 -5.50 7.65 -4.44
C VAL A 404 -6.74 8.44 -4.85
N LEU A 405 -6.64 9.07 -6.01
CA LEU A 405 -7.70 9.87 -6.60
C LEU A 405 -8.12 9.27 -7.95
N ASN A 406 -9.40 9.35 -8.23
CA ASN A 406 -9.95 8.99 -9.53
C ASN A 406 -10.53 10.23 -10.20
N LEU A 407 -10.07 10.57 -11.40
CA LEU A 407 -10.49 11.79 -12.10
C LEU A 407 -12.00 11.89 -12.31
N SER A 408 -12.69 10.77 -12.49
CA SER A 408 -14.15 10.77 -12.60
C SER A 408 -14.86 11.30 -11.36
N LEU A 409 -14.14 11.44 -10.26
CA LEU A 409 -14.66 11.79 -8.95
C LEU A 409 -14.24 13.20 -8.47
N ILE A 410 -13.22 13.80 -9.08
CA ILE A 410 -12.71 15.14 -8.72
C ILE A 410 -13.71 16.26 -9.05
N HIS A 411 -14.74 15.97 -9.85
CA HIS A 411 -15.72 16.94 -10.33
C HIS A 411 -17.02 17.04 -9.48
N ILE A 412 -17.03 16.51 -8.28
CA ILE A 412 -18.21 16.54 -7.42
C ILE A 412 -17.98 17.46 -6.22
#